data_eb6166d1b1ebf35d9d5b4d39bc6e0ddb
#
_entry.id   eb6166d1b1ebf35d9d5b4d39bc6e0ddb
#
_cell.length_a   1.000
_cell.length_b   1.000
_cell.length_c   1.000
_cell.angle_alpha   90.00
_cell.angle_beta   90.00
_cell.angle_gamma   90.00
#
_symmetry.space_group_name_H-M   'P 1'
#
loop_
_entity.id
_entity.type
_entity.pdbx_description
1 polymer ?
#
loop_
_entity_poly.entity_id
_entity_poly.type
_entity_poly.pdbx_seq_one_letter_code
_entity_poly.pdbx_strand_id
1 'polypeptide(L)'
;LSKISKIAVNQRFLKISSCLLPLILNSCSYQLGSGAHTLSIPFAGNDENGEFTRTLILAASSNPSFQYQNVEGEYELKVQLSNGIDETIGYRRVRLKSDGSVSKNIRSTEGRRKISAVVTLKSNLSGKKIFGPKVVQAFVDYDYVDGDSVQDLAFTLPDGTRDTTLRFSLGQLEERFSAKSAAVKPLYIALSRKIVEEISRCALDERS
;
A
#
# COMPACT_ATOMS: atom_id res chain seq x y z
N LEU A 1 73.58 0.05 24.43
CA LEU A 1 73.24 1.40 23.97
C LEU A 1 72.13 1.29 22.94
N SER A 2 70.86 1.34 23.41
CA SER A 2 69.65 1.24 22.62
C SER A 2 69.21 2.61 22.11
N LYS A 3 69.10 2.77 20.80
CA LYS A 3 68.43 3.94 20.20
C LYS A 3 66.96 3.65 20.06
N ILE A 4 66.16 4.33 20.88
CA ILE A 4 64.70 4.42 20.75
C ILE A 4 64.39 5.46 19.67
N SER A 5 63.88 5.04 18.52
CA SER A 5 63.39 5.94 17.47
C SER A 5 61.97 6.44 17.86
N LYS A 6 61.88 7.72 18.12
CA LYS A 6 60.60 8.42 18.36
C LYS A 6 59.80 8.49 17.05
N ILE A 7 58.71 7.77 16.98
CA ILE A 7 57.71 7.90 15.90
C ILE A 7 56.94 9.22 16.15
N ALA A 8 57.20 10.21 15.32
CA ALA A 8 56.43 11.46 15.31
C ALA A 8 55.07 11.18 14.69
N VAL A 9 54.06 10.96 15.51
CA VAL A 9 52.69 10.86 15.07
C VAL A 9 52.22 12.25 14.59
N ASN A 10 51.85 12.30 13.32
CA ASN A 10 51.55 13.51 12.59
C ASN A 10 50.25 14.13 13.15
N GLN A 11 50.36 15.19 13.96
CA GLN A 11 49.23 15.88 14.63
C GLN A 11 48.16 16.43 13.68
N ARG A 12 48.43 16.48 12.38
CA ARG A 12 47.44 16.92 11.38
C ARG A 12 46.34 15.89 11.13
N PHE A 13 46.66 14.59 11.24
CA PHE A 13 45.63 13.53 11.12
C PHE A 13 44.67 13.46 12.30
N LEU A 14 45.14 13.82 13.49
CA LEU A 14 44.30 13.81 14.70
C LEU A 14 43.22 14.92 14.66
N LYS A 15 43.54 16.08 14.06
CA LYS A 15 42.59 17.21 13.96
C LYS A 15 41.50 16.98 12.94
N ILE A 16 41.76 16.25 11.85
CA ILE A 16 40.75 15.92 10.84
C ILE A 16 39.77 14.86 11.37
N SER A 17 40.27 13.87 12.12
CA SER A 17 39.45 12.85 12.73
C SER A 17 38.51 13.41 13.80
N SER A 18 38.89 14.45 14.53
CA SER A 18 38.07 15.08 15.57
C SER A 18 36.92 15.94 15.00
N CYS A 19 37.04 16.48 13.78
CA CYS A 19 35.96 17.21 13.11
C CYS A 19 34.93 16.31 12.39
N LEU A 20 35.33 15.11 11.98
CA LEU A 20 34.42 14.18 11.29
C LEU A 20 33.49 13.43 12.25
N LEU A 21 33.90 13.22 13.49
CA LEU A 21 33.14 12.47 14.49
C LEU A 21 31.77 13.13 14.84
N PRO A 22 31.67 14.47 15.04
CA PRO A 22 30.38 15.09 15.33
C PRO A 22 29.42 15.12 14.13
N LEU A 23 29.92 15.03 12.90
CA LEU A 23 29.06 14.98 11.71
C LEU A 23 28.32 13.64 11.55
N ILE A 24 28.93 12.56 12.01
CA ILE A 24 28.33 11.21 11.93
C ILE A 24 27.25 11.03 13.02
N LEU A 25 27.39 11.69 14.14
CA LEU A 25 26.44 11.59 15.27
C LEU A 25 25.15 12.42 15.05
N ASN A 26 25.14 13.36 14.13
CA ASN A 26 23.97 14.17 13.80
C ASN A 26 23.10 13.59 12.69
N SER A 27 23.47 12.49 12.05
CA SER A 27 22.76 11.93 10.89
C SER A 27 21.62 10.95 11.24
N CYS A 28 21.39 10.66 12.52
CA CYS A 28 20.29 9.82 13.00
C CYS A 28 19.54 10.46 14.14
N SER A 29 19.00 11.66 13.96
CA SER A 29 17.90 12.10 14.82
C SER A 29 16.61 11.42 14.33
N TYR A 30 16.47 10.13 14.59
CA TYR A 30 15.13 9.57 14.75
C TYR A 30 14.52 10.30 15.93
N GLN A 31 13.71 11.30 15.64
CA GLN A 31 12.80 11.84 16.61
C GLN A 31 11.84 10.70 16.98
N LEU A 32 12.21 9.90 17.97
CA LEU A 32 11.25 9.10 18.74
C LEU A 32 10.29 10.15 19.33
N GLY A 33 9.19 10.40 18.60
CA GLY A 33 8.32 11.53 18.87
C GLY A 33 7.71 11.43 20.25
N SER A 34 8.22 12.28 21.13
CA SER A 34 7.49 12.69 22.32
C SER A 34 6.26 13.50 21.86
N GLY A 35 5.25 12.80 21.35
CA GLY A 35 4.09 13.47 20.81
C GLY A 35 3.19 12.63 19.92
N ALA A 36 3.49 11.36 19.68
CA ALA A 36 2.57 10.47 18.98
C ALA A 36 1.35 10.20 19.85
N HIS A 37 0.16 10.38 19.27
CA HIS A 37 -1.08 10.04 19.93
C HIS A 37 -1.29 8.53 19.98
N THR A 38 -1.72 8.00 21.10
CA THR A 38 -2.09 6.58 21.17
C THR A 38 -3.45 6.35 20.50
N LEU A 39 -3.46 5.44 19.52
CA LEU A 39 -4.63 5.14 18.70
C LEU A 39 -5.05 3.69 18.90
N SER A 40 -6.29 3.48 19.34
CA SER A 40 -6.93 2.17 19.35
C SER A 40 -7.77 1.98 18.09
N ILE A 41 -7.68 0.80 17.48
CA ILE A 41 -8.40 0.45 16.26
C ILE A 41 -9.17 -0.84 16.54
N PRO A 42 -10.47 -0.76 16.87
CA PRO A 42 -11.33 -1.91 16.96
C PRO A 42 -11.44 -2.64 15.61
N PHE A 43 -11.91 -3.87 15.65
CA PHE A 43 -12.20 -4.62 14.44
C PHE A 43 -13.15 -3.85 13.53
N ALA A 44 -12.77 -3.65 12.26
CA ALA A 44 -13.56 -2.89 11.31
C ALA A 44 -14.87 -3.62 10.98
N GLY A 45 -15.97 -2.88 10.94
CA GLY A 45 -17.25 -3.45 10.54
C GLY A 45 -17.21 -3.93 9.09
N ASN A 46 -17.80 -5.10 8.82
CA ASN A 46 -17.83 -5.78 7.52
C ASN A 46 -16.43 -6.25 7.01
N ASP A 47 -15.47 -6.43 7.91
CA ASP A 47 -14.15 -7.01 7.60
C ASP A 47 -14.13 -8.48 8.03
N GLU A 48 -14.70 -9.36 7.20
CA GLU A 48 -14.95 -10.77 7.56
C GLU A 48 -13.69 -11.52 8.02
N ASN A 49 -12.56 -11.23 7.41
CA ASN A 49 -11.29 -11.96 7.63
C ASN A 49 -10.28 -11.19 8.49
N GLY A 50 -10.56 -9.95 8.90
CA GLY A 50 -9.64 -9.10 9.65
C GLY A 50 -8.45 -8.58 8.83
N GLU A 51 -8.43 -8.82 7.52
CA GLU A 51 -7.31 -8.45 6.65
C GLU A 51 -7.21 -6.93 6.49
N PHE A 52 -8.35 -6.26 6.35
CA PHE A 52 -8.39 -4.80 6.29
C PHE A 52 -7.96 -4.19 7.63
N THR A 53 -8.50 -4.67 8.75
CA THR A 53 -8.15 -4.19 10.10
C THR A 53 -6.66 -4.31 10.35
N ARG A 54 -6.06 -5.46 10.00
CA ARG A 54 -4.62 -5.66 10.10
C ARG A 54 -3.84 -4.65 9.23
N THR A 55 -4.29 -4.41 8.01
CA THR A 55 -3.64 -3.48 7.09
C THR A 55 -3.74 -2.04 7.60
N LEU A 56 -4.88 -1.68 8.19
CA LEU A 56 -5.10 -0.37 8.81
C LEU A 56 -4.20 -0.13 10.03
N ILE A 57 -4.05 -1.15 10.89
CA ILE A 57 -3.13 -1.11 12.03
C ILE A 57 -1.69 -0.90 11.56
N LEU A 58 -1.26 -1.63 10.52
CA LEU A 58 0.08 -1.46 9.95
C LEU A 58 0.29 -0.06 9.37
N ALA A 59 -0.72 0.49 8.67
CA ALA A 59 -0.65 1.83 8.13
C ALA A 59 -0.58 2.89 9.23
N ALA A 60 -1.38 2.75 10.29
CA ALA A 60 -1.37 3.64 11.45
C ALA A 60 -0.02 3.58 12.20
N SER A 61 0.51 2.37 12.42
CA SER A 61 1.81 2.17 13.10
C SER A 61 3.00 2.69 12.29
N SER A 62 2.84 2.84 10.97
CA SER A 62 3.87 3.42 10.09
C SER A 62 3.80 4.95 10.04
N ASN A 63 2.76 5.57 10.61
CA ASN A 63 2.60 7.01 10.65
C ASN A 63 3.18 7.58 11.95
N PRO A 64 4.09 8.57 11.89
CA PRO A 64 4.75 9.13 13.08
C PRO A 64 3.79 9.85 14.03
N SER A 65 2.60 10.24 13.57
CA SER A 65 1.59 10.92 14.40
C SER A 65 0.87 9.97 15.36
N PHE A 66 0.91 8.66 15.11
CA PHE A 66 0.18 7.69 15.89
C PHE A 66 1.05 6.56 16.41
N GLN A 67 0.76 6.15 17.63
CA GLN A 67 1.26 4.92 18.22
C GLN A 67 0.06 3.98 18.43
N TYR A 68 0.05 2.85 17.72
CA TYR A 68 -1.01 1.86 17.88
C TYR A 68 -0.99 1.25 19.28
N GLN A 69 -2.17 1.17 19.91
CA GLN A 69 -2.41 0.50 21.18
C GLN A 69 -3.64 -0.39 21.06
N ASN A 70 -3.54 -1.62 21.55
CA ASN A 70 -4.62 -2.60 21.38
C ASN A 70 -5.90 -2.23 22.16
N VAL A 71 -5.74 -1.59 23.31
CA VAL A 71 -6.85 -1.22 24.21
C VAL A 71 -6.59 0.18 24.75
N GLU A 72 -7.67 0.98 24.92
CA GLU A 72 -7.65 2.28 25.62
C GLU A 72 -6.61 3.31 25.14
N GLY A 73 -6.51 3.48 23.82
CA GLY A 73 -5.74 4.60 23.26
C GLY A 73 -6.40 5.95 23.58
N GLU A 74 -5.64 7.05 23.49
CA GLU A 74 -6.14 8.43 23.56
C GLU A 74 -7.28 8.67 22.56
N TYR A 75 -7.13 8.10 21.37
CA TYR A 75 -8.16 8.09 20.31
C TYR A 75 -8.61 6.68 19.99
N GLU A 76 -9.89 6.57 19.62
CA GLU A 76 -10.51 5.37 19.07
C GLU A 76 -10.93 5.62 17.62
N LEU A 77 -10.38 4.82 16.69
CA LEU A 77 -10.71 4.88 15.26
C LEU A 77 -11.71 3.77 14.91
N LYS A 78 -12.96 4.14 14.67
CA LYS A 78 -14.00 3.23 14.17
C LYS A 78 -14.11 3.32 12.67
N VAL A 79 -14.04 2.17 12.01
CA VAL A 79 -14.18 2.06 10.56
C VAL A 79 -15.21 1.00 10.23
N GLN A 80 -16.09 1.32 9.28
CA GLN A 80 -17.06 0.38 8.74
C GLN A 80 -16.91 0.34 7.22
N LEU A 81 -16.54 -0.82 6.69
CA LEU A 81 -16.41 -1.04 5.26
C LEU A 81 -17.77 -1.13 4.57
N SER A 82 -17.84 -0.65 3.34
CA SER A 82 -18.93 -0.97 2.40
C SER A 82 -18.54 -2.19 1.56
N ASN A 83 -19.55 -2.77 0.89
CA ASN A 83 -19.25 -3.78 -0.13
C ASN A 83 -18.44 -3.20 -1.29
N GLY A 84 -17.49 -3.98 -1.79
CA GLY A 84 -16.70 -3.60 -2.95
C GLY A 84 -17.54 -3.59 -4.23
N ILE A 85 -17.31 -2.57 -5.08
CA ILE A 85 -17.95 -2.42 -6.40
C ILE A 85 -16.89 -2.68 -7.47
N ASP A 86 -17.25 -3.51 -8.45
CA ASP A 86 -16.37 -3.81 -9.59
C ASP A 86 -16.95 -3.18 -10.86
N GLU A 87 -16.14 -2.43 -11.58
CA GLU A 87 -16.48 -1.77 -12.83
C GLU A 87 -15.54 -2.25 -13.93
N THR A 88 -16.06 -2.41 -15.14
CA THR A 88 -15.22 -2.62 -16.33
C THR A 88 -14.83 -1.27 -16.90
N ILE A 89 -13.52 -1.03 -17.07
CA ILE A 89 -12.98 0.26 -17.52
C ILE A 89 -12.25 0.18 -18.84
N GLY A 90 -11.72 -1.00 -19.21
CA GLY A 90 -10.99 -1.19 -20.43
C GLY A 90 -11.56 -2.29 -21.31
N TYR A 91 -11.47 -2.09 -22.63
CA TYR A 91 -11.99 -3.01 -23.63
C TYR A 91 -11.01 -3.18 -24.77
N ARG A 92 -10.90 -4.42 -25.28
CA ARG A 92 -10.11 -4.77 -26.44
C ARG A 92 -11.01 -5.34 -27.54
N ARG A 93 -10.73 -5.00 -28.78
CA ARG A 93 -11.32 -5.69 -29.93
C ARG A 93 -10.59 -6.99 -30.18
N VAL A 94 -11.36 -8.07 -30.26
CA VAL A 94 -10.82 -9.39 -30.58
C VAL A 94 -10.57 -9.45 -32.08
N ARG A 95 -9.34 -9.77 -32.49
CA ARG A 95 -9.03 -10.12 -33.88
C ARG A 95 -9.44 -11.58 -34.09
N LEU A 96 -10.34 -11.79 -35.02
CA LEU A 96 -10.70 -13.15 -35.43
C LEU A 96 -9.80 -13.55 -36.59
N LYS A 97 -9.11 -14.70 -36.39
CA LYS A 97 -8.59 -15.61 -37.41
C LYS A 97 -7.34 -15.19 -38.21
N SER A 98 -6.81 -16.23 -38.85
CA SER A 98 -5.65 -16.21 -39.74
C SER A 98 -5.71 -15.24 -40.90
N ASP A 99 -6.87 -14.66 -41.24
CA ASP A 99 -7.06 -13.64 -42.29
C ASP A 99 -6.87 -12.19 -41.82
N GLY A 100 -6.59 -11.99 -40.53
CA GLY A 100 -6.39 -10.64 -39.96
C GLY A 100 -7.66 -9.80 -39.86
N SER A 101 -8.84 -10.36 -40.13
CA SER A 101 -10.09 -9.65 -39.98
C SER A 101 -10.35 -9.26 -38.53
N VAL A 102 -10.79 -8.03 -38.31
CA VAL A 102 -11.13 -7.52 -36.97
C VAL A 102 -12.55 -7.96 -36.62
N SER A 103 -12.69 -8.76 -35.57
CA SER A 103 -14.01 -9.07 -35.03
C SER A 103 -14.71 -7.79 -34.59
N LYS A 104 -16.03 -7.75 -34.79
CA LYS A 104 -16.88 -6.72 -34.18
C LYS A 104 -17.04 -6.87 -32.67
N ASN A 105 -16.57 -7.99 -32.11
CA ASN A 105 -16.71 -8.28 -30.69
C ASN A 105 -15.71 -7.45 -29.87
N ILE A 106 -16.24 -6.79 -28.87
CA ILE A 106 -15.47 -6.03 -27.86
C ILE A 106 -15.49 -6.89 -26.60
N ARG A 107 -14.30 -7.16 -26.04
CA ARG A 107 -14.13 -7.88 -24.78
C ARG A 107 -13.50 -6.99 -23.73
N SER A 108 -13.94 -7.12 -22.49
CA SER A 108 -13.36 -6.39 -21.38
C SER A 108 -12.03 -7.00 -20.98
N THR A 109 -11.03 -6.16 -20.75
CA THR A 109 -9.67 -6.58 -20.36
C THR A 109 -9.17 -5.89 -19.10
N GLU A 110 -9.84 -4.82 -18.68
CA GLU A 110 -9.45 -4.05 -17.50
C GLU A 110 -10.66 -3.84 -16.59
N GLY A 111 -10.44 -4.02 -15.31
CA GLY A 111 -11.43 -3.80 -14.26
C GLY A 111 -10.94 -2.80 -13.23
N ARG A 112 -11.88 -2.13 -12.59
CA ARG A 112 -11.65 -1.27 -11.43
C ARG A 112 -12.44 -1.80 -10.26
N ARG A 113 -11.76 -2.05 -9.15
CA ARG A 113 -12.40 -2.37 -7.88
C ARG A 113 -12.36 -1.16 -6.96
N LYS A 114 -13.54 -0.75 -6.48
CA LYS A 114 -13.72 0.36 -5.55
C LYS A 114 -14.22 -0.17 -4.21
N ILE A 115 -13.78 0.45 -3.13
CA ILE A 115 -14.31 0.22 -1.79
C ILE A 115 -14.41 1.55 -1.07
N SER A 116 -15.39 1.70 -0.21
CA SER A 116 -15.52 2.84 0.67
C SER A 116 -15.61 2.41 2.12
N ALA A 117 -15.24 3.30 3.02
CA ALA A 117 -15.37 3.11 4.45
C ALA A 117 -15.95 4.35 5.11
N VAL A 118 -16.84 4.16 6.06
CA VAL A 118 -17.28 5.21 6.98
C VAL A 118 -16.29 5.25 8.14
N VAL A 119 -15.65 6.39 8.35
CA VAL A 119 -14.58 6.58 9.31
C VAL A 119 -15.00 7.57 10.38
N THR A 120 -14.77 7.24 11.63
CA THR A 120 -15.00 8.11 12.78
C THR A 120 -13.84 8.01 13.75
N LEU A 121 -13.26 9.14 14.14
CA LEU A 121 -12.25 9.25 15.18
C LEU A 121 -12.87 9.92 16.40
N LYS A 122 -12.74 9.28 17.56
CA LYS A 122 -13.25 9.77 18.84
C LYS A 122 -12.12 9.91 19.84
N SER A 123 -12.10 10.99 20.60
CA SER A 123 -11.23 11.11 21.76
C SER A 123 -11.85 10.36 22.95
N ASN A 124 -11.10 9.45 23.53
CA ASN A 124 -11.54 8.71 24.73
C ASN A 124 -11.47 9.58 25.98
N LEU A 125 -10.61 10.60 26.01
CA LEU A 125 -10.49 11.54 27.13
C LEU A 125 -11.68 12.47 27.23
N SER A 126 -12.07 13.10 26.12
CA SER A 126 -13.16 14.08 26.09
C SER A 126 -14.52 13.50 25.68
N GLY A 127 -14.55 12.29 25.16
CA GLY A 127 -15.73 11.67 24.58
C GLY A 127 -16.21 12.31 23.26
N LYS A 128 -15.51 13.35 22.78
CA LYS A 128 -15.86 14.08 21.56
C LYS A 128 -15.48 13.30 20.31
N LYS A 129 -16.27 13.46 19.26
CA LYS A 129 -15.88 13.08 17.91
C LYS A 129 -14.94 14.14 17.34
N ILE A 130 -13.73 13.75 17.02
CA ILE A 130 -12.71 14.61 16.44
C ILE A 130 -12.82 14.66 14.93
N PHE A 131 -13.20 13.51 14.33
CA PHE A 131 -13.34 13.40 12.89
C PHE A 131 -14.51 12.48 12.54
N GLY A 132 -15.21 12.82 11.47
CA GLY A 132 -16.28 12.00 10.92
C GLY A 132 -17.64 12.13 11.63
N PRO A 133 -18.59 11.29 11.24
CA PRO A 133 -18.47 10.23 10.23
C PRO A 133 -18.18 10.78 8.81
N LYS A 134 -17.12 10.32 8.18
CA LYS A 134 -16.73 10.69 6.80
C LYS A 134 -16.54 9.45 5.95
N VAL A 135 -17.01 9.52 4.70
CA VAL A 135 -16.79 8.44 3.73
C VAL A 135 -15.42 8.65 3.05
N VAL A 136 -14.54 7.67 3.19
CA VAL A 136 -13.25 7.60 2.50
C VAL A 136 -13.33 6.50 1.46
N GLN A 137 -12.84 6.76 0.24
CA GLN A 137 -12.90 5.82 -0.87
C GLN A 137 -11.52 5.55 -1.45
N ALA A 138 -11.31 4.32 -1.87
CA ALA A 138 -10.15 3.91 -2.66
C ALA A 138 -10.60 3.03 -3.83
N PHE A 139 -9.75 2.99 -4.86
CA PHE A 139 -9.90 2.09 -5.99
C PHE A 139 -8.55 1.57 -6.44
N VAL A 140 -8.57 0.44 -7.11
CA VAL A 140 -7.42 -0.19 -7.76
C VAL A 140 -7.89 -0.74 -9.09
N ASP A 141 -7.12 -0.49 -10.12
CA ASP A 141 -7.33 -1.03 -11.46
C ASP A 141 -6.57 -2.35 -11.57
N TYR A 142 -7.12 -3.28 -12.31
CA TYR A 142 -6.53 -4.60 -12.54
C TYR A 142 -6.78 -5.07 -13.97
N ASP A 143 -5.77 -5.66 -14.56
CA ASP A 143 -5.85 -6.28 -15.87
C ASP A 143 -6.21 -7.76 -15.74
N TYR A 144 -6.97 -8.27 -16.69
CA TYR A 144 -7.31 -9.67 -16.77
C TYR A 144 -7.45 -10.15 -18.20
N VAL A 145 -7.35 -11.47 -18.37
CA VAL A 145 -7.58 -12.13 -19.63
C VAL A 145 -8.95 -12.79 -19.61
N ASP A 146 -9.74 -12.52 -20.62
CA ASP A 146 -10.98 -13.26 -20.83
C ASP A 146 -10.64 -14.71 -21.26
N GLY A 147 -11.17 -15.71 -20.53
CA GLY A 147 -10.90 -17.12 -20.78
C GLY A 147 -11.18 -17.57 -22.23
N ASP A 148 -12.17 -16.96 -22.86
CA ASP A 148 -12.48 -17.21 -24.26
C ASP A 148 -11.47 -16.63 -25.25
N SER A 149 -10.64 -15.66 -24.81
CA SER A 149 -9.60 -15.05 -25.64
C SER A 149 -8.22 -15.71 -25.52
N VAL A 150 -8.09 -16.75 -24.72
CA VAL A 150 -6.83 -17.51 -24.58
C VAL A 150 -6.33 -18.06 -25.93
N GLN A 151 -7.24 -18.39 -26.84
CA GLN A 151 -6.88 -18.80 -28.19
C GLN A 151 -6.17 -17.71 -29.00
N ASP A 152 -6.48 -16.44 -28.75
CA ASP A 152 -5.84 -15.30 -29.43
C ASP A 152 -4.42 -15.02 -28.93
N LEU A 153 -4.08 -15.57 -27.77
CA LEU A 153 -2.75 -15.48 -27.19
C LEU A 153 -1.87 -16.67 -27.57
N ALA A 154 -2.41 -17.63 -28.34
CA ALA A 154 -1.67 -18.78 -28.82
C ALA A 154 -0.85 -18.42 -30.06
N PHE A 155 0.36 -18.95 -30.15
CA PHE A 155 1.23 -18.86 -31.31
C PHE A 155 1.80 -20.24 -31.63
N THR A 156 2.28 -20.42 -32.87
CA THR A 156 2.88 -21.67 -33.29
C THR A 156 4.40 -21.53 -33.29
N LEU A 157 5.07 -22.41 -32.58
CA LEU A 157 6.54 -22.50 -32.56
C LEU A 157 7.06 -23.00 -33.90
N PRO A 158 8.35 -22.81 -34.22
CA PRO A 158 8.97 -23.29 -35.44
C PRO A 158 8.87 -24.83 -35.65
N ASP A 159 8.72 -25.58 -34.57
CA ASP A 159 8.52 -27.03 -34.56
C ASP A 159 7.06 -27.47 -34.84
N GLY A 160 6.16 -26.50 -35.08
CA GLY A 160 4.74 -26.76 -35.32
C GLY A 160 3.91 -26.93 -34.04
N THR A 161 4.49 -26.90 -32.87
CA THR A 161 3.74 -26.97 -31.60
C THR A 161 3.05 -25.64 -31.29
N ARG A 162 1.86 -25.75 -30.69
CA ARG A 162 1.10 -24.58 -30.26
C ARG A 162 1.46 -24.23 -28.82
N ASP A 163 1.84 -23.00 -28.57
CA ASP A 163 2.09 -22.47 -27.22
C ASP A 163 1.31 -21.17 -26.99
N THR A 164 1.28 -20.66 -25.76
CA THR A 164 0.53 -19.47 -25.38
C THR A 164 1.43 -18.47 -24.68
N THR A 165 1.20 -17.18 -24.94
CA THR A 165 1.88 -16.08 -24.25
C THR A 165 1.65 -16.09 -22.73
N LEU A 166 0.56 -16.72 -22.25
CA LEU A 166 0.29 -16.89 -20.83
C LEU A 166 1.41 -17.63 -20.08
N ARG A 167 2.07 -18.59 -20.78
CA ARG A 167 3.20 -19.33 -20.21
C ARG A 167 4.39 -18.45 -19.86
N PHE A 168 4.53 -17.31 -20.54
CA PHE A 168 5.63 -16.36 -20.37
C PHE A 168 5.26 -15.12 -19.56
N SER A 169 3.98 -15.00 -19.13
CA SER A 169 3.48 -13.79 -18.48
C SER A 169 3.87 -13.63 -17.01
N LEU A 170 4.56 -14.58 -16.41
CA LEU A 170 4.97 -14.59 -15.01
C LEU A 170 3.81 -14.27 -14.03
N GLY A 171 2.59 -14.68 -14.37
CA GLY A 171 1.40 -14.43 -13.56
C GLY A 171 0.79 -13.03 -13.69
N GLN A 172 1.25 -12.21 -14.65
CA GLN A 172 0.68 -10.88 -14.90
C GLN A 172 -0.65 -10.91 -15.63
N LEU A 173 -0.98 -12.05 -16.29
CA LEU A 173 -2.21 -12.23 -17.04
C LEU A 173 -3.05 -13.31 -16.35
N GLU A 174 -3.81 -12.91 -15.37
CA GLU A 174 -4.70 -13.80 -14.63
C GLU A 174 -6.12 -13.76 -15.21
N GLU A 175 -6.87 -14.84 -15.00
CA GLU A 175 -8.30 -14.85 -15.22
C GLU A 175 -8.98 -13.79 -14.36
N ARG A 176 -10.10 -13.24 -14.84
CA ARG A 176 -10.83 -12.16 -14.19
C ARG A 176 -11.07 -12.38 -12.70
N PHE A 177 -11.40 -13.59 -12.28
CA PHE A 177 -11.66 -13.89 -10.87
C PHE A 177 -10.40 -13.78 -10.00
N SER A 178 -9.30 -14.35 -10.47
CA SER A 178 -8.00 -14.30 -9.78
C SER A 178 -7.44 -12.88 -9.70
N ALA A 179 -7.48 -12.14 -10.83
CA ALA A 179 -7.05 -10.74 -10.89
C ALA A 179 -7.87 -9.85 -9.93
N LYS A 180 -9.18 -10.05 -9.89
CA LYS A 180 -10.07 -9.37 -8.95
C LYS A 180 -9.72 -9.69 -7.48
N SER A 181 -9.41 -10.94 -7.18
CA SER A 181 -9.00 -11.36 -5.83
C SER A 181 -7.64 -10.77 -5.44
N ALA A 182 -6.68 -10.76 -6.37
CA ALA A 182 -5.37 -10.17 -6.17
C ALA A 182 -5.44 -8.65 -5.93
N ALA A 183 -6.42 -7.96 -6.51
CA ALA A 183 -6.64 -6.53 -6.34
C ALA A 183 -7.12 -6.12 -4.93
N VAL A 184 -7.59 -7.05 -4.09
CA VAL A 184 -8.13 -6.74 -2.74
C VAL A 184 -7.06 -6.18 -1.84
N LYS A 185 -5.90 -6.83 -1.77
CA LYS A 185 -4.82 -6.43 -0.87
C LYS A 185 -4.26 -5.03 -1.17
N PRO A 186 -3.88 -4.67 -2.41
CA PRO A 186 -3.48 -3.30 -2.73
C PRO A 186 -4.60 -2.29 -2.50
N LEU A 187 -5.87 -2.67 -2.70
CA LEU A 187 -7.02 -1.82 -2.40
C LEU A 187 -7.13 -1.49 -0.90
N TYR A 188 -6.96 -2.47 -0.03
CA TYR A 188 -6.93 -2.28 1.42
C TYR A 188 -5.76 -1.40 1.87
N ILE A 189 -4.59 -1.56 1.26
CA ILE A 189 -3.43 -0.70 1.52
C ILE A 189 -3.73 0.75 1.12
N ALA A 190 -4.30 0.97 -0.05
CA ALA A 190 -4.64 2.31 -0.54
C ALA A 190 -5.70 2.98 0.36
N LEU A 191 -6.75 2.25 0.75
CA LEU A 191 -7.79 2.77 1.63
C LEU A 191 -7.24 3.10 3.02
N SER A 192 -6.45 2.20 3.61
CA SER A 192 -5.85 2.39 4.93
C SER A 192 -4.94 3.62 4.98
N ARG A 193 -4.10 3.83 3.96
CA ARG A 193 -3.26 5.02 3.85
C ARG A 193 -4.07 6.31 3.81
N LYS A 194 -5.12 6.35 2.97
CA LYS A 194 -6.00 7.52 2.89
C LYS A 194 -6.69 7.81 4.22
N ILE A 195 -7.17 6.79 4.92
CA ILE A 195 -7.79 6.96 6.24
C ILE A 195 -6.79 7.56 7.22
N VAL A 196 -5.59 7.00 7.31
CA VAL A 196 -4.55 7.48 8.24
C VAL A 196 -4.12 8.91 7.90
N GLU A 197 -3.98 9.28 6.63
CA GLU A 197 -3.68 10.64 6.20
C GLU A 197 -4.77 11.63 6.62
N GLU A 198 -6.04 11.28 6.44
CA GLU A 198 -7.17 12.14 6.81
C GLU A 198 -7.24 12.38 8.32
N ILE A 199 -7.10 11.33 9.13
CA ILE A 199 -7.16 11.48 10.59
C ILE A 199 -5.92 12.16 11.15
N SER A 200 -4.74 12.00 10.53
CA SER A 200 -3.50 12.68 10.96
C SER A 200 -3.64 14.20 10.87
N ARG A 201 -4.24 14.71 9.80
CA ARG A 201 -4.48 16.15 9.64
C ARG A 201 -5.36 16.70 10.74
N CYS A 202 -6.43 15.99 11.10
CA CYS A 202 -7.37 16.43 12.14
C CYS A 202 -6.76 16.37 13.56
N ALA A 203 -5.94 15.33 13.84
CA ALA A 203 -5.28 15.21 15.14
C ALA A 203 -4.21 16.30 15.38
N LEU A 204 -3.61 16.84 14.31
CA LEU A 204 -2.65 17.95 14.39
C LEU A 204 -3.34 19.31 14.64
N ASP A 205 -4.55 19.51 14.07
CA ASP A 205 -5.30 20.77 14.22
C ASP A 205 -5.82 20.97 15.66
N GLU A 206 -6.04 19.92 16.44
CA GLU A 206 -6.42 20.03 17.85
C GLU A 206 -5.29 20.57 18.77
N ARG A 207 -4.04 20.56 18.30
CA ARG A 207 -2.88 21.08 19.08
C ARG A 207 -2.60 22.56 18.85
N SER A 208 -3.23 23.18 17.85
CA SER A 208 -3.06 24.59 17.50
C SER A 208 -4.07 25.47 18.23
#